data_a1c5bcf0ea9180af5789cdf466c43327
#
_entry.id   a1c5bcf0ea9180af5789cdf466c43327
#
_cell.length_a   1.000
_cell.length_b   1.000
_cell.length_c   1.000
_cell.angle_alpha   90.00
_cell.angle_beta   90.00
_cell.angle_gamma   90.00
#
_symmetry.space_group_name_H-M   'P 1'
#
loop_
_entity.id
_entity.type
_entity.pdbx_description
1 polymer ?
#
loop_
_entity_poly.entity_id
_entity_poly.type
_entity_poly.pdbx_seq_one_letter_code
_entity_poly.pdbx_strand_id
1 'polypeptide(L)'
;MGNWAQLYADLTAQLQAGQALGFWDNAFVGFYQSFVAAGRWRLYLSGLLTTLEATVLALLLGVALGVIVAVIRTAHDQQRAGHKNVILGVFNAICKIYTTIIRGTPMMVQLLIMSLVIFASSRNYTMIGILALGINSGAYVSEIVRSGLM
;
A
#
# COMPACT_ATOMS: atom_id res chain seq x y z
N MET A 1 12.55 34.85 10.32
CA MET A 1 13.07 33.64 9.62
C MET A 1 14.61 33.60 9.56
N GLY A 2 15.35 34.57 10.15
CA GLY A 2 16.77 34.75 9.91
C GLY A 2 17.75 33.82 10.62
N ASN A 3 17.44 33.33 11.81
CA ASN A 3 18.48 32.72 12.66
C ASN A 3 18.82 31.26 12.30
N TRP A 4 17.83 30.45 11.93
CA TRP A 4 18.06 29.01 11.64
C TRP A 4 18.73 28.76 10.28
N ALA A 5 18.42 29.59 9.28
CA ALA A 5 19.07 29.49 7.95
C ALA A 5 20.52 29.94 8.01
N GLN A 6 20.84 30.96 8.79
CA GLN A 6 22.21 31.42 9.01
C GLN A 6 23.02 30.37 9.77
N LEU A 7 22.47 29.82 10.87
CA LEU A 7 23.10 28.74 11.61
C LEU A 7 23.39 27.52 10.72
N TYR A 8 22.45 27.14 9.87
CA TYR A 8 22.66 26.04 8.92
C TYR A 8 23.78 26.36 7.93
N ALA A 9 23.84 27.58 7.38
CA ALA A 9 24.88 28.01 6.47
C ALA A 9 26.28 28.00 7.14
N ASP A 10 26.38 28.49 8.38
CA ASP A 10 27.63 28.51 9.15
C ASP A 10 28.12 27.08 9.45
N LEU A 11 27.23 26.18 9.90
CA LEU A 11 27.59 24.79 10.19
C LEU A 11 27.99 24.01 8.92
N THR A 12 27.31 24.25 7.81
CA THR A 12 27.69 23.61 6.52
C THR A 12 29.00 24.13 6.00
N ALA A 13 29.34 25.41 6.19
CA ALA A 13 30.65 25.99 5.86
C ALA A 13 31.77 25.35 6.69
N GLN A 14 31.55 25.10 7.99
CA GLN A 14 32.50 24.39 8.86
C GLN A 14 32.72 22.95 8.41
N LEU A 15 31.67 22.22 8.01
CA LEU A 15 31.81 20.88 7.43
C LEU A 15 32.62 20.87 6.14
N GLN A 16 32.41 21.84 5.24
CA GLN A 16 33.18 21.98 4.00
C GLN A 16 34.65 22.34 4.26
N ALA A 17 34.92 23.04 5.37
CA ALA A 17 36.30 23.34 5.82
C ALA A 17 36.97 22.14 6.52
N GLY A 18 36.34 20.99 6.57
CA GLY A 18 36.89 19.77 7.18
C GLY A 18 36.84 19.74 8.71
N GLN A 19 36.07 20.64 9.34
CA GLN A 19 35.90 20.64 10.81
C GLN A 19 34.87 19.60 11.20
N ALA A 20 35.19 18.80 12.25
CA ALA A 20 34.24 17.85 12.83
C ALA A 20 33.20 18.61 13.67
N LEU A 21 31.94 18.51 13.32
CA LEU A 21 30.82 19.06 14.09
C LEU A 21 30.48 18.15 15.28
N GLY A 22 29.94 18.77 16.33
CA GLY A 22 29.36 18.02 17.44
C GLY A 22 28.14 17.17 16.99
N PHE A 23 27.76 16.19 17.82
CA PHE A 23 26.64 15.30 17.54
C PHE A 23 25.34 16.08 17.27
N TRP A 24 25.03 17.10 18.09
CA TRP A 24 23.84 17.93 17.96
C TRP A 24 23.84 18.82 16.73
N ASP A 25 24.99 19.37 16.35
CA ASP A 25 25.14 20.19 15.16
C ASP A 25 24.98 19.34 13.88
N ASN A 26 25.53 18.13 13.86
CA ASN A 26 25.31 17.18 12.78
C ASN A 26 23.84 16.77 12.67
N ALA A 27 23.18 16.51 13.79
CA ALA A 27 21.76 16.15 13.81
C ALA A 27 20.90 17.32 13.31
N PHE A 28 21.21 18.56 13.71
CA PHE A 28 20.53 19.77 13.25
C PHE A 28 20.72 19.98 11.74
N VAL A 29 21.96 19.88 11.24
CA VAL A 29 22.25 20.00 9.80
C VAL A 29 21.51 18.94 9.00
N GLY A 30 21.52 17.68 9.46
CA GLY A 30 20.79 16.59 8.82
C GLY A 30 19.27 16.81 8.80
N PHE A 31 18.71 17.27 9.91
CA PHE A 31 17.27 17.60 10.00
C PHE A 31 16.92 18.76 9.06
N TYR A 32 17.66 19.87 9.16
CA TYR A 32 17.40 21.06 8.35
C TYR A 32 17.53 20.75 6.85
N GLN A 33 18.56 20.01 6.45
CA GLN A 33 18.79 19.59 5.09
C GLN A 33 17.68 18.68 4.56
N SER A 34 17.16 17.79 5.41
CA SER A 34 16.13 16.82 5.02
C SER A 34 14.75 17.47 4.89
N PHE A 35 14.39 18.37 5.79
CA PHE A 35 13.03 18.88 5.90
C PHE A 35 12.84 20.32 5.44
N VAL A 36 13.81 21.20 5.69
CA VAL A 36 13.64 22.65 5.52
C VAL A 36 14.33 23.15 4.24
N ALA A 37 15.56 22.69 3.98
CA ALA A 37 16.35 23.14 2.85
C ALA A 37 15.60 22.88 1.53
N ALA A 38 15.63 23.88 0.64
CA ALA A 38 14.97 23.84 -0.66
C ALA A 38 13.46 23.53 -0.63
N GLY A 39 12.78 23.77 0.51
CA GLY A 39 11.36 23.52 0.65
C GLY A 39 10.95 22.04 0.59
N ARG A 40 11.83 21.13 0.98
CA ARG A 40 11.62 19.66 0.92
C ARG A 40 10.42 19.17 1.69
N TRP A 41 9.96 19.89 2.72
CA TRP A 41 8.74 19.56 3.44
C TRP A 41 7.51 19.40 2.51
N ARG A 42 7.49 20.10 1.36
CA ARG A 42 6.45 19.95 0.34
C ARG A 42 6.45 18.56 -0.30
N LEU A 43 7.63 17.96 -0.47
CA LEU A 43 7.75 16.59 -1.00
C LEU A 43 7.17 15.57 -0.02
N TYR A 44 7.38 15.77 1.29
CA TYR A 44 6.78 14.91 2.31
C TYR A 44 5.27 15.04 2.36
N LEU A 45 4.73 16.27 2.27
CA LEU A 45 3.27 16.47 2.19
C LEU A 45 2.68 15.88 0.92
N SER A 46 3.32 16.06 -0.22
CA SER A 46 2.88 15.46 -1.48
C SER A 46 2.91 13.92 -1.39
N GLY A 47 3.97 13.35 -0.84
CA GLY A 47 4.07 11.90 -0.62
C GLY A 47 2.98 11.39 0.34
N LEU A 48 2.71 12.12 1.42
CA LEU A 48 1.64 11.79 2.36
C LEU A 48 0.26 11.79 1.68
N LEU A 49 -0.04 12.82 0.89
CA LEU A 49 -1.30 12.90 0.14
C LEU A 49 -1.45 11.72 -0.84
N THR A 50 -0.39 11.42 -1.60
CA THR A 50 -0.38 10.27 -2.51
C THR A 50 -0.60 8.94 -1.75
N THR A 51 -0.01 8.79 -0.57
CA THR A 51 -0.19 7.59 0.26
C THR A 51 -1.62 7.49 0.78
N LEU A 52 -2.22 8.59 1.24
CA LEU A 52 -3.61 8.63 1.69
C LEU A 52 -4.57 8.30 0.55
N GLU A 53 -4.38 8.91 -0.62
CA GLU A 53 -5.18 8.63 -1.81
C GLU A 53 -5.09 7.14 -2.20
N ALA A 54 -3.87 6.61 -2.29
CA ALA A 54 -3.64 5.20 -2.61
C ALA A 54 -4.29 4.26 -1.59
N THR A 55 -4.22 4.59 -0.31
CA THR A 55 -4.83 3.81 0.77
C THR A 55 -6.35 3.78 0.66
N VAL A 56 -6.98 4.93 0.45
CA VAL A 56 -8.45 5.03 0.32
C VAL A 56 -8.93 4.25 -0.91
N LEU A 57 -8.28 4.42 -2.05
CA LEU A 57 -8.66 3.72 -3.28
C LEU A 57 -8.46 2.20 -3.16
N ALA A 58 -7.33 1.77 -2.59
CA ALA A 58 -7.06 0.35 -2.35
C ALA A 58 -8.07 -0.26 -1.35
N LEU A 59 -8.44 0.48 -0.31
CA LEU A 59 -9.44 0.05 0.66
C LEU A 59 -10.81 -0.13 0.01
N LEU A 60 -11.28 0.85 -0.76
CA LEU A 60 -12.57 0.78 -1.46
C LEU A 60 -12.59 -0.41 -2.43
N LEU A 61 -11.54 -0.60 -3.21
CA LEU A 61 -11.40 -1.73 -4.11
C LEU A 61 -11.41 -3.07 -3.34
N GLY A 62 -10.65 -3.14 -2.24
CA GLY A 62 -10.55 -4.33 -1.40
C GLY A 62 -11.88 -4.68 -0.75
N VAL A 63 -12.60 -3.71 -0.20
CA VAL A 63 -13.93 -3.93 0.39
C VAL A 63 -14.93 -4.42 -0.67
N ALA A 64 -14.98 -3.75 -1.84
CA ALA A 64 -15.88 -4.14 -2.92
C ALA A 64 -15.62 -5.58 -3.38
N LEU A 65 -14.37 -5.92 -3.69
CA LEU A 65 -13.97 -7.27 -4.09
C LEU A 65 -14.24 -8.29 -2.97
N GLY A 66 -13.88 -7.95 -1.73
CA GLY A 66 -14.05 -8.83 -0.59
C GLY A 66 -15.52 -9.16 -0.33
N VAL A 67 -16.42 -8.18 -0.39
CA VAL A 67 -17.87 -8.41 -0.23
C VAL A 67 -18.40 -9.30 -1.36
N ILE A 68 -18.05 -9.05 -2.61
CA ILE A 68 -18.49 -9.87 -3.76
C ILE A 68 -18.05 -11.32 -3.55
N VAL A 69 -16.78 -11.55 -3.23
CA VAL A 69 -16.24 -12.89 -3.00
C VAL A 69 -16.92 -13.57 -1.82
N ALA A 70 -17.13 -12.85 -0.71
CA ALA A 70 -17.81 -13.37 0.48
C ALA A 70 -19.25 -13.81 0.17
N VAL A 71 -20.01 -12.98 -0.53
CA VAL A 71 -21.40 -13.28 -0.91
C VAL A 71 -21.48 -14.54 -1.78
N ILE A 72 -20.62 -14.64 -2.81
CA ILE A 72 -20.58 -15.82 -3.70
C ILE A 72 -20.29 -17.09 -2.89
N ARG A 73 -19.29 -17.05 -2.00
CA ARG A 73 -18.89 -18.20 -1.19
C ARG A 73 -19.96 -18.59 -0.17
N THR A 74 -20.55 -17.61 0.52
CA THR A 74 -21.63 -17.86 1.49
C THR A 74 -22.88 -18.39 0.80
N ALA A 75 -23.26 -17.83 -0.34
CA ALA A 75 -24.41 -18.32 -1.11
C ALA A 75 -24.23 -19.77 -1.58
N HIS A 76 -22.99 -20.15 -1.94
CA HIS A 76 -22.69 -21.54 -2.28
C HIS A 76 -22.79 -22.46 -1.06
N ASP A 77 -22.26 -22.04 0.10
CA ASP A 77 -22.22 -22.83 1.32
C ASP A 77 -23.64 -23.04 1.92
N GLN A 78 -24.56 -22.10 1.68
CA GLN A 78 -25.96 -22.17 2.14
C GLN A 78 -26.89 -22.99 1.22
N GLN A 79 -26.39 -23.53 0.09
CA GLN A 79 -27.22 -24.36 -0.78
C GLN A 79 -27.61 -25.67 -0.09
N ARG A 80 -28.91 -26.02 -0.18
CA ARG A 80 -29.42 -27.30 0.33
C ARG A 80 -28.82 -28.48 -0.44
N ALA A 81 -28.57 -29.57 0.29
CA ALA A 81 -28.16 -30.82 -0.31
C ALA A 81 -29.24 -31.31 -1.32
N GLY A 82 -28.85 -31.48 -2.59
CA GLY A 82 -29.76 -31.91 -3.66
C GLY A 82 -30.12 -30.84 -4.70
N HIS A 83 -29.87 -29.54 -4.43
CA HIS A 83 -30.11 -28.44 -5.38
C HIS A 83 -28.85 -27.57 -5.54
N LYS A 84 -27.73 -28.20 -5.90
CA LYS A 84 -26.47 -27.47 -6.11
C LYS A 84 -26.43 -26.83 -7.50
N ASN A 85 -26.38 -25.52 -7.56
CA ASN A 85 -26.21 -24.79 -8.79
C ASN A 85 -24.76 -24.91 -9.26
N VAL A 86 -24.53 -25.59 -10.42
CA VAL A 86 -23.19 -25.82 -10.99
C VAL A 86 -22.47 -24.52 -11.28
N ILE A 87 -23.19 -23.49 -11.77
CA ILE A 87 -22.60 -22.17 -12.08
C ILE A 87 -22.04 -21.55 -10.81
N LEU A 88 -22.81 -21.54 -9.72
CA LEU A 88 -22.35 -21.01 -8.44
C LEU A 88 -21.17 -21.80 -7.87
N GLY A 89 -21.13 -23.13 -8.13
CA GLY A 89 -19.99 -23.98 -7.79
C GLY A 89 -18.69 -23.57 -8.48
N VAL A 90 -18.77 -23.24 -9.78
CA VAL A 90 -17.60 -22.75 -10.55
C VAL A 90 -17.12 -21.41 -9.99
N PHE A 91 -18.03 -20.46 -9.76
CA PHE A 91 -17.64 -19.15 -9.17
C PHE A 91 -17.03 -19.32 -7.77
N ASN A 92 -17.59 -20.20 -6.95
CA ASN A 92 -17.03 -20.49 -5.63
C ASN A 92 -15.61 -21.09 -5.73
N ALA A 93 -15.35 -21.99 -6.70
CA ALA A 93 -14.02 -22.55 -6.92
C ALA A 93 -13.01 -21.46 -7.31
N ILE A 94 -13.37 -20.55 -8.23
CA ILE A 94 -12.54 -19.41 -8.60
C ILE A 94 -12.25 -18.52 -7.39
N CYS A 95 -13.26 -18.17 -6.61
CA CYS A 95 -13.11 -17.37 -5.39
C CYS A 95 -12.20 -18.05 -4.37
N LYS A 96 -12.31 -19.37 -4.21
CA LYS A 96 -11.46 -20.16 -3.31
C LYS A 96 -10.00 -20.14 -3.76
N ILE A 97 -9.75 -20.36 -5.06
CA ILE A 97 -8.39 -20.29 -5.65
C ILE A 97 -7.81 -18.90 -5.43
N TYR A 98 -8.55 -17.85 -5.73
CA TYR A 98 -8.16 -16.47 -5.50
C TYR A 98 -7.73 -16.22 -4.06
N THR A 99 -8.60 -16.52 -3.08
CA THR A 99 -8.31 -16.27 -1.66
C THR A 99 -7.14 -17.14 -1.17
N THR A 100 -7.01 -18.38 -1.66
CA THR A 100 -5.92 -19.27 -1.27
C THR A 100 -4.57 -18.77 -1.79
N ILE A 101 -4.48 -18.38 -3.06
CA ILE A 101 -3.24 -17.89 -3.67
C ILE A 101 -2.82 -16.56 -3.03
N ILE A 102 -3.76 -15.62 -2.95
CA ILE A 102 -3.44 -14.27 -2.47
C ILE A 102 -3.01 -14.28 -0.99
N ARG A 103 -3.70 -15.06 -0.15
CA ARG A 103 -3.34 -15.17 1.28
C ARG A 103 -2.17 -16.10 1.55
N GLY A 104 -1.86 -17.00 0.62
CA GLY A 104 -0.73 -17.92 0.71
C GLY A 104 0.59 -17.36 0.20
N THR A 105 0.58 -16.18 -0.45
CA THR A 105 1.79 -15.56 -1.00
C THR A 105 2.11 -14.24 -0.28
N PRO A 106 3.41 -13.94 -0.05
CA PRO A 106 3.82 -12.67 0.56
C PRO A 106 3.39 -11.47 -0.30
N MET A 107 2.87 -10.42 0.35
CA MET A 107 2.41 -9.20 -0.33
C MET A 107 3.50 -8.56 -1.22
N MET A 108 4.75 -8.55 -0.76
CA MET A 108 5.88 -8.01 -1.54
C MET A 108 6.08 -8.75 -2.87
N VAL A 109 5.90 -10.08 -2.88
CA VAL A 109 6.00 -10.89 -4.10
C VAL A 109 4.88 -10.53 -5.06
N GLN A 110 3.65 -10.36 -4.57
CA GLN A 110 2.50 -9.95 -5.39
C GLN A 110 2.76 -8.59 -6.05
N LEU A 111 3.28 -7.62 -5.27
CA LEU A 111 3.59 -6.29 -5.77
C LEU A 111 4.70 -6.31 -6.83
N LEU A 112 5.74 -7.15 -6.64
CA LEU A 112 6.79 -7.34 -7.63
C LEU A 112 6.26 -7.97 -8.92
N ILE A 113 5.43 -9.01 -8.82
CA ILE A 113 4.79 -9.64 -9.98
C ILE A 113 3.92 -8.63 -10.73
N MET A 114 3.09 -7.86 -10.00
CA MET A 114 2.23 -6.84 -10.61
C MET A 114 3.06 -5.79 -11.35
N SER A 115 4.14 -5.29 -10.73
CA SER A 115 4.94 -4.19 -11.30
C SER A 115 5.91 -4.63 -12.40
N LEU A 116 6.56 -5.79 -12.24
CA LEU A 116 7.64 -6.22 -13.15
C LEU A 116 7.17 -7.17 -14.25
N VAL A 117 6.05 -7.86 -14.04
CA VAL A 117 5.54 -8.86 -15.01
C VAL A 117 4.26 -8.36 -15.66
N ILE A 118 3.21 -8.10 -14.89
CA ILE A 118 1.88 -7.79 -15.43
C ILE A 118 1.84 -6.37 -16.02
N PHE A 119 2.38 -5.39 -15.32
CA PHE A 119 2.41 -4.00 -15.72
C PHE A 119 3.82 -3.49 -16.04
N ALA A 120 4.69 -4.35 -16.60
CA ALA A 120 6.09 -4.03 -16.91
C ALA A 120 6.25 -2.80 -17.81
N SER A 121 5.29 -2.52 -18.69
CA SER A 121 5.29 -1.35 -19.59
C SER A 121 4.69 -0.09 -18.95
N SER A 122 4.04 -0.20 -17.79
CA SER A 122 3.43 0.94 -17.12
C SER A 122 4.41 1.64 -16.21
N ARG A 123 4.41 2.99 -16.26
CA ARG A 123 5.21 3.84 -15.35
C ARG A 123 4.40 4.39 -14.18
N ASN A 124 3.12 4.02 -14.09
CA ASN A 124 2.25 4.48 -12.99
C ASN A 124 2.32 3.50 -11.81
N TYR A 125 3.40 3.58 -11.04
CA TYR A 125 3.61 2.70 -9.89
C TYR A 125 2.57 2.87 -8.78
N THR A 126 1.99 4.07 -8.63
CA THR A 126 0.93 4.33 -7.65
C THR A 126 -0.32 3.51 -7.98
N MET A 127 -0.74 3.50 -9.25
CA MET A 127 -1.88 2.71 -9.70
C MET A 127 -1.65 1.20 -9.53
N ILE A 128 -0.45 0.74 -9.85
CA ILE A 128 -0.07 -0.67 -9.65
C ILE A 128 -0.13 -1.04 -8.16
N GLY A 129 0.37 -0.16 -7.28
CA GLY A 129 0.28 -0.33 -5.84
C GLY A 129 -1.17 -0.39 -5.34
N ILE A 130 -2.05 0.50 -5.80
CA ILE A 130 -3.48 0.51 -5.47
C ILE A 130 -4.14 -0.82 -5.86
N LEU A 131 -3.87 -1.31 -7.08
CA LEU A 131 -4.44 -2.58 -7.55
C LEU A 131 -3.91 -3.77 -6.73
N ALA A 132 -2.61 -3.84 -6.51
CA ALA A 132 -2.01 -4.93 -5.73
C ALA A 132 -2.53 -4.96 -4.29
N LEU A 133 -2.56 -3.80 -3.61
CA LEU A 133 -3.08 -3.64 -2.25
C LEU A 133 -4.57 -3.96 -2.17
N GLY A 134 -5.36 -3.47 -3.13
CA GLY A 134 -6.81 -3.71 -3.20
C GLY A 134 -7.14 -5.19 -3.40
N ILE A 135 -6.46 -5.86 -4.33
CA ILE A 135 -6.61 -7.29 -4.58
C ILE A 135 -6.21 -8.11 -3.33
N ASN A 136 -5.09 -7.76 -2.70
CA ASN A 136 -4.66 -8.41 -1.47
C ASN A 136 -5.66 -8.21 -0.34
N SER A 137 -6.06 -6.97 -0.07
CA SER A 137 -7.04 -6.60 0.96
C SER A 137 -8.37 -7.31 0.75
N GLY A 138 -8.85 -7.41 -0.50
CA GLY A 138 -10.10 -8.09 -0.85
C GLY A 138 -10.14 -9.55 -0.43
N ALA A 139 -9.03 -10.27 -0.53
CA ALA A 139 -8.94 -11.65 -0.08
C ALA A 139 -9.12 -11.79 1.45
N TYR A 140 -8.54 -10.88 2.24
CA TYR A 140 -8.73 -10.85 3.69
C TYR A 140 -10.12 -10.39 4.10
N VAL A 141 -10.64 -9.32 3.50
CA VAL A 141 -11.99 -8.81 3.74
C VAL A 141 -13.03 -9.88 3.44
N SER A 142 -12.84 -10.66 2.36
CA SER A 142 -13.78 -11.73 2.01
C SER A 142 -13.93 -12.78 3.09
N GLU A 143 -12.87 -13.15 3.78
CA GLU A 143 -12.94 -14.13 4.88
C GLU A 143 -13.56 -13.52 6.14
N ILE A 144 -13.26 -12.24 6.45
CA ILE A 144 -13.87 -11.55 7.59
C ILE A 144 -15.38 -11.43 7.39
N VAL A 145 -15.82 -10.96 6.23
CA VAL A 145 -17.26 -10.82 5.91
C VAL A 145 -17.94 -12.19 5.91
N ARG A 146 -17.30 -13.21 5.31
CA ARG A 146 -17.85 -14.57 5.29
C ARG A 146 -18.02 -15.13 6.69
N SER A 147 -17.04 -14.95 7.59
CA SER A 147 -17.14 -15.41 8.98
C SER A 147 -18.24 -14.70 9.77
N GLY A 148 -18.59 -13.47 9.41
CA GLY A 148 -19.70 -12.73 10.00
C GLY A 148 -21.08 -13.09 9.43
N LEU A 149 -21.14 -13.72 8.25
CA LEU A 149 -22.40 -14.14 7.60
C LEU A 149 -22.79 -15.60 7.90
N MET A 150 -21.90 -16.37 8.48
CA MET A 150 -22.10 -17.78 8.86
C MET A 150 -22.34 -17.95 10.34
#